data_edd17af56c8813e418d1171432d36e89
#
_entry.id   edd17af56c8813e418d1171432d36e89
#
_cell.length_a   1.000
_cell.length_b   1.000
_cell.length_c   1.000
_cell.angle_alpha   90.00
_cell.angle_beta   90.00
_cell.angle_gamma   90.00
#
_symmetry.space_group_name_H-M   'P 1'
#
loop_
_entity.id
_entity.type
_entity.pdbx_description
1 polymer ?
#
loop_
_entity_poly.entity_id
_entity_poly.type
_entity_poly.pdbx_seq_one_letter_code
_entity_poly.pdbx_strand_id
1 'polypeptide(L)'
;MSQPEDDRRTDGEPIAAIATRDEALRRLAAFVPYAGSAYARTRNEDRGAGAHDNVSLLSPYLRRRIITEAEVIDAVRARFAPSTCAKFVDEVLWRTYWKGWLEQHPEAWSRYERAVQRPLSGALRDAIDAAEHGATGIAGFDDWARELVATHYLHNHARMWFASIWIFTLQLPWERGAAFFLRHLLDGDAASNTLSWRWVAGLHTRGKTYRARRDNIVRYTGGRIDPGAALAATAPSLDDPPIGRVALALPARPRGPVVLVLHEDDLGIETLELEDAEVVAVTAVPSPG
;
A
#
# COMPACT_ATOMS: atom_id res chain seq x y z
N MET A 1 27.77 -31.89 4.13
CA MET A 1 26.39 -31.55 3.71
C MET A 1 25.79 -30.72 4.81
N SER A 2 25.95 -29.41 4.73
CA SER A 2 25.37 -28.46 5.70
C SER A 2 23.91 -28.25 5.29
N GLN A 3 22.99 -28.44 6.24
CA GLN A 3 21.59 -28.14 6.07
C GLN A 3 21.42 -26.62 5.90
N PRO A 4 20.51 -26.13 5.04
CA PRO A 4 20.21 -24.71 5.01
C PRO A 4 19.60 -24.30 6.38
N GLU A 5 20.16 -23.28 7.00
CA GLU A 5 19.59 -22.63 8.17
C GLU A 5 18.16 -22.19 7.85
N ASP A 6 17.24 -22.70 8.63
CA ASP A 6 15.81 -22.38 8.61
C ASP A 6 15.65 -20.95 9.15
N ASP A 7 15.65 -19.98 8.23
CA ASP A 7 15.42 -18.56 8.49
C ASP A 7 13.92 -18.34 8.81
N ARG A 8 13.43 -18.95 9.88
CA ARG A 8 12.12 -18.68 10.45
C ARG A 8 12.20 -17.37 11.23
N ARG A 9 11.68 -16.31 10.65
CA ARG A 9 11.47 -15.03 11.35
C ARG A 9 10.60 -15.28 12.59
N THR A 10 11.05 -14.73 13.71
CA THR A 10 10.28 -14.71 14.96
C THR A 10 9.07 -13.78 14.80
N ASP A 11 7.92 -14.18 15.34
CA ASP A 11 6.68 -13.40 15.33
C ASP A 11 6.93 -11.98 15.87
N GLY A 12 6.63 -10.98 15.05
CA GLY A 12 6.69 -9.56 15.45
C GLY A 12 7.97 -8.80 15.08
N GLU A 13 8.94 -9.43 14.41
CA GLU A 13 10.07 -8.64 13.88
C GLU A 13 9.63 -7.75 12.71
N PRO A 14 10.11 -6.50 12.67
CA PRO A 14 9.86 -5.62 11.53
C PRO A 14 10.25 -6.33 10.24
N ILE A 15 9.46 -6.14 9.17
CA ILE A 15 9.89 -6.55 7.84
C ILE A 15 11.12 -5.71 7.50
N ALA A 16 12.30 -6.17 7.93
CA ALA A 16 13.56 -5.53 7.63
C ALA A 16 13.76 -5.57 6.11
N ALA A 17 13.27 -4.54 5.44
CA ALA A 17 13.59 -4.33 4.06
C ALA A 17 15.05 -3.87 4.01
N ILE A 18 15.97 -4.79 3.72
CA ILE A 18 17.29 -4.40 3.27
C ILE A 18 17.06 -3.62 1.98
N ALA A 19 17.23 -2.31 2.03
CA ALA A 19 16.85 -1.39 0.95
C ALA A 19 17.88 -1.41 -0.19
N THR A 20 18.16 -2.62 -0.71
CA THR A 20 19.08 -2.79 -1.84
C THR A 20 18.35 -3.43 -3.02
N ARG A 21 18.84 -3.13 -4.22
CA ARG A 21 18.34 -3.72 -5.45
C ARG A 21 18.56 -5.25 -5.49
N ASP A 22 19.71 -5.72 -5.01
CA ASP A 22 20.02 -7.15 -4.95
C ASP A 22 19.00 -7.92 -4.11
N GLU A 23 18.65 -7.40 -2.93
CA GLU A 23 17.63 -8.01 -2.09
C GLU A 23 16.24 -7.98 -2.75
N ALA A 24 15.88 -6.88 -3.41
CA ALA A 24 14.63 -6.78 -4.15
C ALA A 24 14.53 -7.84 -5.27
N LEU A 25 15.61 -8.01 -6.05
CA LEU A 25 15.69 -9.00 -7.12
C LEU A 25 15.71 -10.42 -6.58
N ARG A 26 16.40 -10.67 -5.47
CA ARG A 26 16.39 -11.96 -4.77
C ARG A 26 14.96 -12.35 -4.33
N ARG A 27 14.23 -11.42 -3.73
CA ARG A 27 12.82 -11.62 -3.33
C ARG A 27 11.92 -11.85 -4.53
N LEU A 28 12.11 -11.09 -5.60
CA LEU A 28 11.37 -11.28 -6.85
C LEU A 28 11.59 -12.69 -7.39
N ALA A 29 12.84 -13.12 -7.52
CA ALA A 29 13.19 -14.44 -8.00
C ALA A 29 12.58 -15.57 -7.15
N ALA A 30 12.60 -15.42 -5.82
CA ALA A 30 12.00 -16.36 -4.89
C ALA A 30 10.47 -16.42 -5.01
N PHE A 31 9.81 -15.29 -5.30
CA PHE A 31 8.34 -15.24 -5.40
C PHE A 31 7.80 -15.59 -6.79
N VAL A 32 8.54 -15.38 -7.87
CA VAL A 32 8.09 -15.66 -9.24
C VAL A 32 7.43 -17.04 -9.40
N PRO A 33 7.92 -18.15 -8.81
CA PRO A 33 7.27 -19.45 -8.91
C PRO A 33 5.82 -19.48 -8.38
N TYR A 34 5.45 -18.58 -7.52
CA TYR A 34 4.14 -18.51 -6.84
C TYR A 34 3.20 -17.48 -7.48
N ALA A 35 3.68 -16.59 -8.36
CA ALA A 35 2.94 -15.47 -8.93
C ALA A 35 1.79 -15.84 -9.88
N GLY A 36 1.60 -17.12 -10.18
CA GLY A 36 0.53 -17.66 -11.03
C GLY A 36 -0.74 -18.02 -10.27
N SER A 37 -1.28 -19.22 -10.55
CA SER A 37 -2.51 -19.73 -9.95
C SER A 37 -2.44 -19.89 -8.42
N ALA A 38 -1.25 -20.11 -7.86
CA ALA A 38 -1.07 -20.18 -6.41
C ALA A 38 -1.42 -18.84 -5.77
N TYR A 39 -0.84 -17.76 -6.26
CA TYR A 39 -1.17 -16.39 -5.84
C TYR A 39 -2.66 -16.08 -6.01
N ALA A 40 -3.23 -16.38 -7.15
CA ALA A 40 -4.65 -16.09 -7.42
C ALA A 40 -5.59 -16.75 -6.39
N ARG A 41 -5.23 -17.93 -5.87
CA ARG A 41 -6.03 -18.64 -4.85
C ARG A 41 -5.86 -18.10 -3.44
N THR A 42 -4.63 -17.71 -3.07
CA THR A 42 -4.27 -17.44 -1.66
C THR A 42 -4.04 -15.96 -1.35
N ARG A 43 -3.96 -15.09 -2.34
CA ARG A 43 -3.63 -13.68 -2.20
C ARG A 43 -4.51 -12.87 -1.22
N ASN A 44 -5.69 -13.37 -0.92
CA ASN A 44 -6.61 -12.74 0.01
C ASN A 44 -6.51 -13.27 1.45
N GLU A 45 -5.71 -14.31 1.68
CA GLU A 45 -5.55 -14.91 3.01
C GLU A 45 -4.61 -14.06 3.85
N ASP A 46 -5.11 -13.50 4.93
CA ASP A 46 -4.30 -12.91 6.00
C ASP A 46 -3.93 -14.00 7.00
N ARG A 47 -2.67 -14.42 6.95
CA ARG A 47 -2.13 -15.51 7.79
C ARG A 47 -1.60 -15.03 9.13
N GLY A 48 -1.64 -13.71 9.36
CA GLY A 48 -1.14 -13.06 10.58
C GLY A 48 0.29 -12.56 10.45
N ALA A 49 0.73 -11.84 11.47
CA ALA A 49 2.05 -11.24 11.53
C ALA A 49 3.16 -12.27 11.27
N GLY A 50 4.12 -11.93 10.43
CA GLY A 50 5.22 -12.82 10.07
C GLY A 50 4.90 -13.93 9.06
N ALA A 51 3.63 -14.25 8.80
CA ALA A 51 3.21 -15.34 7.92
C ALA A 51 2.71 -14.85 6.54
N HIS A 52 3.52 -14.04 5.86
CA HIS A 52 3.17 -13.40 4.57
C HIS A 52 3.78 -14.12 3.35
N ASP A 53 3.95 -15.43 3.40
CA ASP A 53 4.56 -16.25 2.35
C ASP A 53 3.70 -16.40 1.08
N ASN A 54 2.41 -16.03 1.15
CA ASN A 54 1.48 -16.02 0.03
C ASN A 54 1.47 -14.71 -0.78
N VAL A 55 2.29 -13.72 -0.40
CA VAL A 55 2.44 -12.44 -1.09
C VAL A 55 3.92 -12.10 -1.30
N SER A 56 4.21 -11.24 -2.28
CA SER A 56 5.59 -10.99 -2.72
C SER A 56 6.45 -10.16 -1.77
N LEU A 57 5.83 -9.33 -0.92
CA LEU A 57 6.50 -8.33 -0.09
C LEU A 57 7.42 -7.38 -0.89
N LEU A 58 7.13 -7.15 -2.17
CA LEU A 58 7.90 -6.28 -3.05
C LEU A 58 7.46 -4.81 -2.99
N SER A 59 6.33 -4.52 -2.35
CA SER A 59 5.74 -3.18 -2.34
C SER A 59 6.67 -2.08 -1.79
N PRO A 60 7.53 -2.28 -0.76
CA PRO A 60 8.48 -1.26 -0.32
C PRO A 60 9.53 -0.91 -1.40
N TYR A 61 9.98 -1.89 -2.16
CA TYR A 61 10.98 -1.70 -3.22
C TYR A 61 10.39 -1.00 -4.44
N LEU A 62 9.16 -1.40 -4.84
CA LEU A 62 8.39 -0.73 -5.88
C LEU A 62 8.04 0.71 -5.48
N ARG A 63 7.73 0.93 -4.19
CA ARG A 63 7.43 2.26 -3.64
C ARG A 63 8.56 3.26 -3.90
N ARG A 64 9.80 2.82 -3.76
CA ARG A 64 11.02 3.61 -3.92
C ARG A 64 11.67 3.47 -5.30
N ARG A 65 11.05 2.71 -6.21
CA ARG A 65 11.58 2.36 -7.53
C ARG A 65 12.99 1.74 -7.48
N ILE A 66 13.32 1.01 -6.41
CA ILE A 66 14.53 0.17 -6.32
C ILE A 66 14.47 -0.95 -7.37
N ILE A 67 13.28 -1.47 -7.63
CA ILE A 67 12.89 -2.22 -8.82
C ILE A 67 11.61 -1.62 -9.39
N THR A 68 11.37 -1.81 -10.66
CA THR A 68 10.20 -1.25 -11.36
C THR A 68 9.09 -2.27 -11.55
N GLU A 69 7.89 -1.79 -11.78
CA GLU A 69 6.73 -2.61 -12.14
C GLU A 69 7.00 -3.41 -13.43
N ALA A 70 7.72 -2.83 -14.40
CA ALA A 70 8.08 -3.50 -15.64
C ALA A 70 8.97 -4.73 -15.38
N GLU A 71 10.03 -4.58 -14.59
CA GLU A 71 10.93 -5.68 -14.23
C GLU A 71 10.18 -6.84 -13.55
N VAL A 72 9.27 -6.50 -12.61
CA VAL A 72 8.44 -7.50 -11.92
C VAL A 72 7.51 -8.22 -12.89
N ILE A 73 6.85 -7.49 -13.78
CA ILE A 73 5.92 -8.05 -14.77
C ILE A 73 6.66 -8.93 -15.77
N ASP A 74 7.81 -8.48 -16.25
CA ASP A 74 8.62 -9.23 -17.22
C ASP A 74 9.15 -10.54 -16.62
N ALA A 75 9.64 -10.51 -15.37
CA ALA A 75 10.09 -11.72 -14.68
C ALA A 75 8.95 -12.74 -14.50
N VAL A 76 7.74 -12.30 -14.21
CA VAL A 76 6.58 -13.18 -14.04
C VAL A 76 6.08 -13.69 -15.39
N ARG A 77 6.03 -12.85 -16.43
CA ARG A 77 5.62 -13.23 -17.79
C ARG A 77 6.62 -14.16 -18.49
N ALA A 78 7.89 -14.09 -18.12
CA ALA A 78 8.88 -15.06 -18.60
C ALA A 78 8.58 -16.50 -18.13
N ARG A 79 7.81 -16.67 -17.04
CA ARG A 79 7.47 -17.99 -16.47
C ARG A 79 6.03 -18.42 -16.73
N PHE A 80 5.08 -17.50 -16.81
CA PHE A 80 3.66 -17.80 -16.88
C PHE A 80 2.98 -17.17 -18.10
N ALA A 81 2.02 -17.89 -18.68
CA ALA A 81 1.12 -17.29 -19.65
C ALA A 81 0.35 -16.10 -19.04
N PRO A 82 0.03 -15.06 -19.82
CA PRO A 82 -0.63 -13.85 -19.32
C PRO A 82 -1.88 -14.11 -18.49
N SER A 83 -2.73 -15.05 -18.90
CA SER A 83 -3.96 -15.40 -18.18
C SER A 83 -3.68 -16.05 -16.81
N THR A 84 -2.58 -16.75 -16.65
CA THR A 84 -2.21 -17.45 -15.40
C THR A 84 -1.73 -16.48 -14.34
N CYS A 85 -1.00 -15.44 -14.73
CA CYS A 85 -0.43 -14.45 -13.80
C CYS A 85 -1.23 -13.13 -13.75
N ALA A 86 -2.36 -13.02 -14.45
CA ALA A 86 -3.14 -11.80 -14.56
C ALA A 86 -3.44 -11.15 -13.21
N LYS A 87 -3.83 -11.96 -12.20
CA LYS A 87 -4.16 -11.44 -10.86
C LYS A 87 -2.98 -10.80 -10.15
N PHE A 88 -1.77 -11.30 -10.36
CA PHE A 88 -0.57 -10.70 -9.79
C PHE A 88 -0.17 -9.42 -10.55
N VAL A 89 -0.21 -9.47 -11.87
CA VAL A 89 0.08 -8.32 -12.73
C VAL A 89 -0.91 -7.16 -12.45
N ASP A 90 -2.20 -7.46 -12.29
CA ASP A 90 -3.21 -6.45 -11.92
C ASP A 90 -2.82 -5.74 -10.62
N GLU A 91 -2.40 -6.49 -9.57
CA GLU A 91 -2.00 -5.89 -8.29
C GLU A 91 -0.75 -5.01 -8.40
N VAL A 92 0.22 -5.40 -9.23
CA VAL A 92 1.41 -4.59 -9.51
C VAL A 92 1.03 -3.28 -10.20
N LEU A 93 0.14 -3.34 -11.20
CA LEU A 93 -0.30 -2.18 -11.99
C LEU A 93 -1.21 -1.22 -11.22
N TRP A 94 -1.86 -1.64 -10.12
CA TRP A 94 -2.67 -0.73 -9.31
C TRP A 94 -1.86 0.48 -8.81
N ARG A 95 -0.59 0.32 -8.46
CA ARG A 95 0.28 1.43 -8.05
C ARG A 95 0.45 2.47 -9.16
N THR A 96 0.76 2.02 -10.37
CA THR A 96 0.88 2.89 -11.55
C THR A 96 -0.43 3.62 -11.83
N TYR A 97 -1.56 2.91 -11.75
CA TYR A 97 -2.87 3.52 -11.90
C TYR A 97 -3.14 4.61 -10.86
N TRP A 98 -2.87 4.34 -9.57
CA TRP A 98 -3.11 5.32 -8.51
C TRP A 98 -2.24 6.56 -8.67
N LYS A 99 -0.96 6.41 -8.99
CA LYS A 99 -0.04 7.53 -9.24
C LYS A 99 -0.54 8.39 -10.39
N GLY A 100 -0.80 7.79 -11.55
CA GLY A 100 -1.30 8.51 -12.72
C GLY A 100 -2.68 9.16 -12.49
N TRP A 101 -3.54 8.55 -11.66
CA TRP A 101 -4.80 9.16 -11.30
C TRP A 101 -4.58 10.40 -10.42
N LEU A 102 -3.74 10.31 -9.39
CA LEU A 102 -3.48 11.43 -8.47
C LEU A 102 -2.80 12.61 -9.18
N GLU A 103 -1.87 12.33 -10.10
CA GLU A 103 -1.24 13.38 -10.94
C GLU A 103 -2.29 14.17 -11.74
N GLN A 104 -3.31 13.47 -12.26
CA GLN A 104 -4.39 14.12 -12.99
C GLN A 104 -5.45 14.77 -12.07
N HIS A 105 -5.44 14.47 -10.77
CA HIS A 105 -6.41 14.97 -9.80
C HIS A 105 -5.71 15.48 -8.53
N PRO A 106 -4.78 16.45 -8.64
CA PRO A 106 -3.94 16.90 -7.51
C PRO A 106 -4.77 17.50 -6.37
N GLU A 107 -5.97 17.97 -6.66
CA GLU A 107 -6.89 18.47 -5.63
C GLU A 107 -7.28 17.39 -4.60
N ALA A 108 -7.25 16.09 -4.97
CA ALA A 108 -7.49 15.00 -4.03
C ALA A 108 -6.48 15.00 -2.89
N TRP A 109 -5.20 15.22 -3.22
CA TRP A 109 -4.13 15.32 -2.23
C TRP A 109 -4.26 16.58 -1.38
N SER A 110 -4.44 17.74 -2.01
CA SER A 110 -4.60 19.01 -1.29
C SER A 110 -5.81 19.02 -0.34
N ARG A 111 -6.91 18.34 -0.69
CA ARG A 111 -8.06 18.17 0.21
C ARG A 111 -7.71 17.28 1.39
N TYR A 112 -7.01 16.18 1.13
CA TYR A 112 -6.54 15.27 2.17
C TYR A 112 -5.63 15.99 3.18
N GLU A 113 -4.61 16.72 2.72
CA GLU A 113 -3.70 17.47 3.59
C GLU A 113 -4.44 18.47 4.47
N ARG A 114 -5.34 19.27 3.89
CA ARG A 114 -6.17 20.20 4.66
C ARG A 114 -7.06 19.51 5.69
N ALA A 115 -7.59 18.34 5.36
CA ALA A 115 -8.44 17.56 6.27
C ALA A 115 -7.62 16.98 7.43
N VAL A 116 -6.42 16.48 7.18
CA VAL A 116 -5.50 15.98 8.21
C VAL A 116 -5.09 17.11 9.19
N GLN A 117 -4.98 18.34 8.73
CA GLN A 117 -4.58 19.49 9.57
C GLN A 117 -5.73 20.06 10.41
N ARG A 118 -7.00 19.68 10.17
CA ARG A 118 -8.13 20.21 10.93
C ARG A 118 -8.00 19.89 12.43
N PRO A 119 -8.26 20.86 13.31
CA PRO A 119 -8.31 20.61 14.74
C PRO A 119 -9.36 19.56 15.10
N LEU A 120 -9.03 18.69 16.06
CA LEU A 120 -9.93 17.65 16.58
C LEU A 120 -10.52 18.08 17.91
N SER A 121 -11.78 17.73 18.17
CA SER A 121 -12.34 17.78 19.54
C SER A 121 -11.61 16.78 20.45
N GLY A 122 -11.66 16.97 21.78
CA GLY A 122 -11.05 16.04 22.73
C GLY A 122 -11.54 14.60 22.53
N ALA A 123 -12.86 14.40 22.53
CA ALA A 123 -13.45 13.08 22.37
C ALA A 123 -13.08 12.40 21.04
N LEU A 124 -13.00 13.16 19.93
CA LEU A 124 -12.59 12.60 18.66
C LEU A 124 -11.09 12.23 18.64
N ARG A 125 -10.26 13.03 19.30
CA ARG A 125 -8.84 12.74 19.51
C ARG A 125 -8.66 11.45 20.29
N ASP A 126 -9.34 11.33 21.44
CA ASP A 126 -9.27 10.15 22.28
C ASP A 126 -9.70 8.87 21.54
N ALA A 127 -10.74 8.96 20.69
CA ALA A 127 -11.19 7.86 19.87
C ALA A 127 -10.19 7.46 18.78
N ILE A 128 -9.54 8.44 18.14
CA ILE A 128 -8.46 8.19 17.16
C ILE A 128 -7.26 7.56 17.86
N ASP A 129 -6.85 8.10 19.00
CA ASP A 129 -5.73 7.56 19.77
C ASP A 129 -6.00 6.11 20.20
N ALA A 130 -7.20 5.80 20.66
CA ALA A 130 -7.60 4.41 20.97
C ALA A 130 -7.52 3.50 19.74
N ALA A 131 -7.95 3.98 18.57
CA ALA A 131 -7.90 3.22 17.34
C ALA A 131 -6.46 2.98 16.85
N GLU A 132 -5.60 3.98 16.89
CA GLU A 132 -4.18 3.88 16.51
C GLU A 132 -3.39 2.96 17.44
N HIS A 133 -3.76 2.91 18.74
CA HIS A 133 -3.13 2.02 19.73
C HIS A 133 -3.75 0.61 19.80
N GLY A 134 -4.77 0.32 19.00
CA GLY A 134 -5.47 -0.96 19.03
C GLY A 134 -6.15 -1.22 20.38
N ALA A 135 -6.88 -0.25 20.88
CA ALA A 135 -7.59 -0.27 22.15
C ALA A 135 -9.11 0.00 22.00
N THR A 136 -9.69 -0.39 20.85
CA THR A 136 -11.12 -0.19 20.55
C THR A 136 -12.01 -1.32 21.09
N GLY A 137 -11.43 -2.47 21.41
CA GLY A 137 -12.14 -3.69 21.78
C GLY A 137 -12.69 -4.49 20.59
N ILE A 138 -12.38 -4.10 19.35
CA ILE A 138 -12.80 -4.83 18.15
C ILE A 138 -11.71 -5.85 17.79
N ALA A 139 -12.01 -7.12 17.92
CA ALA A 139 -11.10 -8.21 17.56
C ALA A 139 -10.68 -8.12 16.08
N GLY A 140 -9.40 -8.31 15.84
CA GLY A 140 -8.78 -8.14 14.53
C GLY A 140 -8.38 -6.69 14.24
N PHE A 141 -9.26 -5.71 14.44
CA PHE A 141 -8.91 -4.31 14.23
C PHE A 141 -7.75 -3.88 15.15
N ASP A 142 -7.87 -4.17 16.44
CA ASP A 142 -6.85 -3.84 17.43
C ASP A 142 -5.54 -4.62 17.18
N ASP A 143 -5.65 -5.87 16.72
CA ASP A 143 -4.48 -6.69 16.36
C ASP A 143 -3.76 -6.11 15.14
N TRP A 144 -4.50 -5.72 14.10
CA TRP A 144 -3.91 -5.10 12.90
C TRP A 144 -3.31 -3.71 13.18
N ALA A 145 -3.88 -2.92 14.09
CA ALA A 145 -3.28 -1.65 14.51
C ALA A 145 -1.90 -1.88 15.13
N ARG A 146 -1.82 -2.83 16.07
CA ARG A 146 -0.56 -3.22 16.73
C ARG A 146 0.44 -3.85 15.76
N GLU A 147 -0.02 -4.75 14.86
CA GLU A 147 0.81 -5.35 13.81
C GLU A 147 1.44 -4.28 12.92
N LEU A 148 0.64 -3.33 12.44
CA LEU A 148 1.14 -2.24 11.59
C LEU A 148 2.24 -1.43 12.27
N VAL A 149 2.07 -1.06 13.53
CA VAL A 149 3.06 -0.27 14.27
C VAL A 149 4.33 -1.09 14.53
N ALA A 150 4.20 -2.38 14.83
CA ALA A 150 5.32 -3.24 15.18
C ALA A 150 6.13 -3.69 13.96
N THR A 151 5.45 -4.02 12.85
CA THR A 151 6.07 -4.66 11.68
C THR A 151 6.24 -3.74 10.48
N HIS A 152 5.61 -2.56 10.49
CA HIS A 152 5.55 -1.62 9.38
C HIS A 152 4.91 -2.20 8.11
N TYR A 153 4.13 -3.25 8.28
CA TYR A 153 3.41 -3.91 7.19
C TYR A 153 2.03 -4.37 7.66
N LEU A 154 1.13 -4.48 6.71
CA LEU A 154 -0.17 -5.12 6.91
C LEU A 154 -0.60 -5.78 5.61
N HIS A 155 -1.12 -7.00 5.69
CA HIS A 155 -1.64 -7.71 4.52
C HIS A 155 -2.71 -6.87 3.80
N ASN A 156 -2.69 -6.83 2.45
CA ASN A 156 -3.57 -5.95 1.67
C ASN A 156 -5.06 -6.11 2.04
N HIS A 157 -5.54 -7.32 2.26
CA HIS A 157 -6.94 -7.55 2.63
C HIS A 157 -7.25 -7.01 4.03
N ALA A 158 -6.30 -7.14 4.98
CA ALA A 158 -6.42 -6.55 6.31
C ALA A 158 -6.48 -5.02 6.25
N ARG A 159 -5.73 -4.38 5.34
CA ARG A 159 -5.82 -2.92 5.11
C ARG A 159 -7.24 -2.49 4.71
N MET A 160 -7.91 -3.26 3.87
CA MET A 160 -9.27 -2.97 3.43
C MET A 160 -10.28 -3.14 4.58
N TRP A 161 -10.16 -4.19 5.39
CA TRP A 161 -11.01 -4.39 6.57
C TRP A 161 -10.78 -3.29 7.60
N PHE A 162 -9.52 -2.97 7.89
CA PHE A 162 -9.13 -1.91 8.81
C PHE A 162 -9.75 -0.57 8.41
N ALA A 163 -9.57 -0.15 7.16
CA ALA A 163 -10.13 1.10 6.66
C ALA A 163 -11.67 1.11 6.75
N SER A 164 -12.32 -0.01 6.42
CA SER A 164 -13.77 -0.12 6.52
C SER A 164 -14.28 -0.04 7.97
N ILE A 165 -13.59 -0.68 8.92
CA ILE A 165 -13.94 -0.61 10.34
C ILE A 165 -13.71 0.79 10.88
N TRP A 166 -12.58 1.42 10.55
CA TRP A 166 -12.27 2.80 10.91
C TRP A 166 -13.37 3.78 10.47
N ILE A 167 -13.78 3.70 9.20
CA ILE A 167 -14.74 4.64 8.61
C ILE A 167 -16.17 4.35 9.06
N PHE A 168 -16.63 3.11 8.98
CA PHE A 168 -18.06 2.79 9.10
C PHE A 168 -18.45 2.25 10.48
N THR A 169 -17.55 1.59 11.19
CA THR A 169 -17.85 1.06 12.54
C THR A 169 -17.47 2.08 13.60
N LEU A 170 -16.25 2.60 13.56
CA LEU A 170 -15.76 3.59 14.51
C LEU A 170 -16.18 5.02 14.14
N GLN A 171 -16.65 5.25 12.93
CA GLN A 171 -17.10 6.55 12.40
C GLN A 171 -16.02 7.64 12.52
N LEU A 172 -14.77 7.27 12.34
CA LEU A 172 -13.62 8.17 12.39
C LEU A 172 -13.33 8.77 11.01
N PRO A 173 -12.77 9.99 10.95
CA PRO A 173 -12.36 10.62 9.69
C PRO A 173 -11.36 9.73 8.95
N TRP A 174 -11.68 9.39 7.71
CA TRP A 174 -10.86 8.49 6.89
C TRP A 174 -9.46 9.05 6.66
N GLU A 175 -9.31 10.37 6.61
CA GLU A 175 -8.03 11.04 6.39
C GLU A 175 -7.05 10.75 7.53
N ARG A 176 -7.55 10.63 8.76
CA ARG A 176 -6.73 10.29 9.93
C ARG A 176 -6.25 8.86 9.89
N GLY A 177 -7.09 7.93 9.49
CA GLY A 177 -6.68 6.54 9.28
C GLY A 177 -5.69 6.38 8.13
N ALA A 178 -5.89 7.11 7.03
CA ALA A 178 -4.94 7.16 5.93
C ALA A 178 -3.59 7.76 6.36
N ALA A 179 -3.58 8.79 7.22
CA ALA A 179 -2.37 9.37 7.80
C ALA A 179 -1.65 8.38 8.73
N PHE A 180 -2.40 7.63 9.53
CA PHE A 180 -1.84 6.55 10.36
C PHE A 180 -1.12 5.51 9.50
N PHE A 181 -1.74 5.05 8.41
CA PHE A 181 -1.10 4.12 7.48
C PHE A 181 0.14 4.72 6.82
N LEU A 182 0.08 5.99 6.40
CA LEU A 182 1.21 6.63 5.72
C LEU A 182 2.43 6.78 6.63
N ARG A 183 2.21 7.00 7.94
CA ARG A 183 3.29 7.07 8.94
C ARG A 183 3.96 5.74 9.23
N HIS A 184 3.22 4.63 9.16
CA HIS A 184 3.72 3.34 9.64
C HIS A 184 4.06 2.34 8.53
N LEU A 185 3.45 2.42 7.35
CA LEU A 185 3.72 1.49 6.27
C LEU A 185 5.06 1.78 5.58
N LEU A 186 5.94 0.78 5.48
CA LEU A 186 7.17 0.84 4.67
C LEU A 186 6.89 1.11 3.19
N ASP A 187 5.75 0.62 2.69
CA ASP A 187 5.28 0.83 1.33
C ASP A 187 4.29 2.00 1.21
N GLY A 188 4.20 2.83 2.26
CA GLY A 188 3.32 3.99 2.30
C GLY A 188 3.60 4.94 1.13
N ASP A 189 2.59 5.11 0.28
CA ASP A 189 2.64 5.91 -0.95
C ASP A 189 1.47 6.87 -0.96
N ALA A 190 1.76 8.15 -1.17
CA ALA A 190 0.74 9.21 -1.13
C ALA A 190 -0.48 8.89 -2.03
N ALA A 191 -0.24 8.39 -3.25
CA ALA A 191 -1.30 8.05 -4.18
C ALA A 191 -2.02 6.75 -3.78
N SER A 192 -1.28 5.64 -3.69
CA SER A 192 -1.87 4.31 -3.43
C SER A 192 -2.60 4.27 -2.10
N ASN A 193 -2.01 4.83 -1.04
CA ASN A 193 -2.62 4.84 0.28
C ASN A 193 -3.89 5.70 0.31
N THR A 194 -3.78 6.98 -0.04
CA THR A 194 -4.91 7.92 0.04
C THR A 194 -6.08 7.50 -0.85
N LEU A 195 -5.78 7.06 -2.09
CA LEU A 195 -6.84 6.67 -3.02
C LEU A 195 -7.47 5.33 -2.67
N SER A 196 -6.74 4.39 -2.06
CA SER A 196 -7.32 3.15 -1.52
C SER A 196 -8.28 3.43 -0.36
N TRP A 197 -7.96 4.34 0.55
CA TRP A 197 -8.87 4.79 1.59
C TRP A 197 -10.10 5.49 1.01
N ARG A 198 -9.94 6.35 0.00
CA ARG A 198 -11.05 6.97 -0.74
C ARG A 198 -11.92 5.92 -1.45
N TRP A 199 -11.31 4.86 -1.97
CA TRP A 199 -12.05 3.77 -2.60
C TRP A 199 -12.91 3.02 -1.58
N VAL A 200 -12.39 2.68 -0.40
CA VAL A 200 -13.16 2.06 0.69
C VAL A 200 -14.34 2.95 1.09
N ALA A 201 -14.12 4.27 1.18
CA ALA A 201 -15.11 5.27 1.55
C ALA A 201 -16.20 5.54 0.49
N GLY A 202 -16.07 4.98 -0.73
CA GLY A 202 -16.98 5.24 -1.84
C GLY A 202 -16.77 6.59 -2.55
N LEU A 203 -15.62 7.23 -2.30
CA LEU A 203 -15.27 8.54 -2.86
C LEU A 203 -14.52 8.45 -4.19
N HIS A 204 -13.82 7.35 -4.44
CA HIS A 204 -13.10 7.13 -5.71
C HIS A 204 -14.07 6.68 -6.82
N THR A 205 -14.84 5.64 -6.57
CA THR A 205 -15.98 5.25 -7.41
C THR A 205 -17.25 5.61 -6.64
N ARG A 206 -17.86 6.72 -6.99
CA ARG A 206 -18.99 7.27 -6.23
C ARG A 206 -20.06 6.23 -5.95
N GLY A 207 -20.43 6.11 -4.68
CA GLY A 207 -21.48 5.20 -4.23
C GLY A 207 -21.06 3.74 -4.06
N LYS A 208 -19.85 3.35 -4.46
CA LYS A 208 -19.31 1.98 -4.28
C LYS A 208 -18.37 1.93 -3.09
N THR A 209 -18.87 1.52 -1.95
CA THR A 209 -18.09 1.34 -0.73
C THR A 209 -17.62 -0.10 -0.56
N TYR A 210 -16.54 -0.29 0.19
CA TYR A 210 -16.14 -1.61 0.66
C TYR A 210 -16.52 -1.77 2.14
N ARG A 211 -17.39 -2.73 2.45
CA ARG A 211 -17.81 -3.03 3.81
C ARG A 211 -17.12 -4.28 4.33
N ALA A 212 -16.42 -4.16 5.45
CA ALA A 212 -15.90 -5.30 6.19
C ALA A 212 -17.07 -6.17 6.70
N ARG A 213 -16.99 -7.49 6.47
CA ARG A 213 -18.01 -8.46 6.89
C ARG A 213 -17.35 -9.56 7.70
N ARG A 214 -18.02 -9.94 8.79
CA ARG A 214 -17.57 -11.00 9.70
C ARG A 214 -17.24 -12.30 8.96
N ASP A 215 -18.14 -12.78 8.10
CA ASP A 215 -17.97 -14.01 7.33
C ASP A 215 -16.71 -13.98 6.44
N ASN A 216 -16.43 -12.81 5.84
CA ASN A 216 -15.27 -12.60 4.99
C ASN A 216 -13.97 -12.58 5.82
N ILE A 217 -13.95 -11.87 6.95
CA ILE A 217 -12.80 -11.83 7.88
C ILE A 217 -12.49 -13.22 8.40
N VAL A 218 -13.48 -13.91 8.98
CA VAL A 218 -13.31 -15.28 9.50
C VAL A 218 -12.75 -16.22 8.43
N ARG A 219 -13.32 -16.18 7.21
CA ARG A 219 -12.88 -17.02 6.11
C ARG A 219 -11.42 -16.80 5.75
N TYR A 220 -11.03 -15.55 5.50
CA TYR A 220 -9.70 -15.22 4.95
C TYR A 220 -8.62 -15.07 6.02
N THR A 221 -8.99 -15.15 7.29
CA THR A 221 -8.04 -15.32 8.41
C THR A 221 -7.96 -16.78 8.90
N GLY A 222 -8.61 -17.73 8.19
CA GLY A 222 -8.64 -19.14 8.59
C GLY A 222 -9.30 -19.37 9.96
N GLY A 223 -10.23 -18.51 10.37
CA GLY A 223 -10.88 -18.53 11.67
C GLY A 223 -10.06 -17.92 12.82
N ARG A 224 -8.86 -17.41 12.54
CA ARG A 224 -7.98 -16.79 13.56
C ARG A 224 -8.61 -15.54 14.18
N ILE A 225 -9.36 -14.76 13.38
CA ILE A 225 -10.01 -13.53 13.78
C ILE A 225 -11.51 -13.65 13.59
N ASP A 226 -12.26 -13.36 14.65
CA ASP A 226 -13.71 -13.20 14.60
C ASP A 226 -14.12 -11.89 15.30
N PRO A 227 -14.50 -10.84 14.55
CA PRO A 227 -14.94 -9.57 15.12
C PRO A 227 -16.32 -9.62 15.77
N GLY A 228 -17.00 -10.76 15.77
CA GLY A 228 -18.34 -10.91 16.35
C GLY A 228 -19.38 -10.02 15.67
N ALA A 229 -20.23 -9.39 16.49
CA ALA A 229 -21.30 -8.48 16.04
C ALA A 229 -20.88 -6.99 16.04
N ALA A 230 -19.60 -6.68 16.25
CA ALA A 230 -19.14 -5.29 16.43
C ALA A 230 -19.17 -4.46 15.14
N LEU A 231 -19.20 -5.11 13.97
CA LEU A 231 -19.07 -4.44 12.68
C LEU A 231 -20.36 -3.71 12.26
N ALA A 232 -20.20 -2.56 11.61
CA ALA A 232 -21.30 -1.81 11.04
C ALA A 232 -22.15 -2.65 10.07
N ALA A 233 -23.46 -2.61 10.22
CA ALA A 233 -24.39 -3.32 9.35
C ALA A 233 -24.46 -2.72 7.94
N THR A 234 -24.18 -1.42 7.81
CA THR A 234 -24.20 -0.65 6.56
C THR A 234 -22.92 0.14 6.38
N ALA A 235 -22.62 0.50 5.15
CA ALA A 235 -21.48 1.34 4.79
C ALA A 235 -21.92 2.36 3.73
N PRO A 236 -22.65 3.41 4.13
CA PRO A 236 -23.05 4.46 3.19
C PRO A 236 -21.81 5.19 2.66
N SER A 237 -21.84 5.52 1.37
CA SER A 237 -20.76 6.33 0.77
C SER A 237 -20.65 7.67 1.48
N LEU A 238 -19.42 8.07 1.77
CA LEU A 238 -19.17 9.43 2.21
C LEU A 238 -19.46 10.40 1.06
N ASP A 239 -19.75 11.65 1.40
CA ASP A 239 -19.94 12.71 0.42
C ASP A 239 -18.69 13.60 0.33
N ASP A 240 -18.26 13.87 -0.89
CA ASP A 240 -17.17 14.78 -1.21
C ASP A 240 -17.47 15.41 -2.58
N PRO A 241 -17.31 16.73 -2.73
CA PRO A 241 -17.48 17.37 -4.03
C PRO A 241 -16.64 16.71 -5.12
N PRO A 242 -17.09 16.68 -6.38
CA PRO A 242 -16.32 16.15 -7.48
C PRO A 242 -14.94 16.80 -7.57
N ILE A 243 -13.93 15.99 -7.89
CA ILE A 243 -12.57 16.47 -8.12
C ILE A 243 -12.38 16.61 -9.62
N GLY A 244 -11.93 17.81 -10.03
CA GLY A 244 -11.64 18.10 -11.42
C GLY A 244 -10.37 17.41 -11.91
N ARG A 245 -10.37 17.01 -13.18
CA ARG A 245 -9.18 16.48 -13.85
C ARG A 245 -8.37 17.62 -14.45
N VAL A 246 -7.06 17.60 -14.26
CA VAL A 246 -6.11 18.51 -14.94
C VAL A 246 -5.43 17.79 -16.11
N ALA A 247 -5.10 18.54 -17.16
CA ALA A 247 -4.28 18.02 -18.24
C ALA A 247 -2.83 17.92 -17.77
N LEU A 248 -2.19 16.79 -18.00
CA LEU A 248 -0.76 16.63 -17.73
C LEU A 248 0.02 17.22 -18.91
N ALA A 249 0.94 18.12 -18.61
CA ALA A 249 1.97 18.53 -19.56
C ALA A 249 3.13 17.53 -19.45
N LEU A 250 3.39 16.79 -20.50
CA LEU A 250 4.59 15.96 -20.57
C LEU A 250 5.80 16.87 -20.68
N PRO A 251 6.80 16.77 -19.78
CA PRO A 251 8.03 17.53 -19.91
C PRO A 251 8.77 17.16 -21.20
N ALA A 252 9.46 18.12 -21.80
CA ALA A 252 10.37 17.81 -22.88
C ALA A 252 11.51 16.90 -22.36
N ARG A 253 11.98 15.99 -23.21
CA ARG A 253 13.16 15.17 -22.85
C ARG A 253 14.35 16.12 -22.63
N PRO A 254 15.12 15.92 -21.55
CA PRO A 254 16.29 16.73 -21.27
C PRO A 254 17.36 16.52 -22.35
N ARG A 255 18.10 17.58 -22.68
CA ARG A 255 19.21 17.55 -23.65
C ARG A 255 20.40 18.31 -23.12
N GLY A 256 21.61 17.89 -23.51
CA GLY A 256 22.86 18.51 -23.07
C GLY A 256 23.15 18.34 -21.59
N PRO A 257 23.94 19.24 -20.96
CA PRO A 257 24.29 19.14 -19.57
C PRO A 257 23.09 19.24 -18.64
N VAL A 258 22.89 18.25 -17.76
CA VAL A 258 21.79 18.19 -16.79
C VAL A 258 22.28 17.86 -15.39
N VAL A 259 21.57 18.33 -14.38
CA VAL A 259 21.71 17.88 -13.00
C VAL A 259 20.62 16.85 -12.73
N LEU A 260 21.01 15.63 -12.36
CA LEU A 260 20.07 14.61 -11.94
C LEU A 260 19.68 14.84 -10.48
N VAL A 261 18.39 15.08 -10.24
CA VAL A 261 17.83 15.23 -8.89
C VAL A 261 17.19 13.90 -8.49
N LEU A 262 17.74 13.24 -7.49
CA LEU A 262 17.18 12.03 -6.90
C LEU A 262 16.20 12.41 -5.80
N HIS A 263 15.10 11.69 -5.77
CA HIS A 263 14.07 11.81 -4.75
C HIS A 263 13.86 10.45 -4.09
N GLU A 264 13.57 10.41 -2.80
CA GLU A 264 13.41 9.13 -2.09
C GLU A 264 12.29 8.23 -2.65
N ASP A 265 11.36 8.80 -3.43
CA ASP A 265 10.29 8.07 -4.09
C ASP A 265 10.65 7.59 -5.50
N ASP A 266 11.82 7.97 -6.01
CA ASP A 266 12.32 7.54 -7.31
C ASP A 266 13.83 7.37 -7.27
N LEU A 267 14.26 6.17 -6.91
CA LEU A 267 15.66 5.75 -6.86
C LEU A 267 16.08 4.92 -8.08
N GLY A 268 15.18 4.77 -9.07
CA GLY A 268 15.39 3.92 -10.25
C GLY A 268 16.17 4.62 -11.36
N ILE A 269 17.38 5.08 -11.07
CA ILE A 269 18.23 5.80 -12.03
C ILE A 269 18.58 4.96 -13.27
N GLU A 270 18.64 3.65 -13.13
CA GLU A 270 18.96 2.71 -14.23
C GLU A 270 17.85 2.65 -15.28
N THR A 271 16.67 3.17 -14.98
CA THR A 271 15.52 3.16 -15.87
C THR A 271 15.31 4.48 -16.61
N LEU A 272 16.20 5.47 -16.38
CA LEU A 272 16.08 6.78 -17.02
C LEU A 272 16.63 6.74 -18.44
N GLU A 273 15.79 7.15 -19.40
CA GLU A 273 16.20 7.35 -20.80
C GLU A 273 16.88 8.73 -20.94
N LEU A 274 18.21 8.74 -20.84
CA LEU A 274 19.03 9.95 -20.87
C LEU A 274 19.90 10.05 -22.15
N GLU A 275 19.45 9.47 -23.24
CA GLU A 275 20.24 9.32 -24.50
C GLU A 275 20.83 10.65 -25.02
N ASP A 276 20.10 11.77 -24.88
CA ASP A 276 20.52 13.09 -25.34
C ASP A 276 21.01 14.01 -24.19
N ALA A 277 21.14 13.49 -22.99
CA ALA A 277 21.51 14.26 -21.80
C ALA A 277 22.86 13.80 -21.23
N GLU A 278 23.69 14.78 -20.87
CA GLU A 278 24.94 14.56 -20.16
C GLU A 278 24.73 14.86 -18.66
N VAL A 279 24.77 13.85 -17.80
CA VAL A 279 24.64 14.06 -16.36
C VAL A 279 25.95 14.63 -15.79
N VAL A 280 25.97 15.92 -15.54
CA VAL A 280 27.16 16.64 -15.01
C VAL A 280 27.23 16.66 -13.50
N ALA A 281 26.09 16.43 -12.81
CA ALA A 281 26.01 16.34 -11.36
C ALA A 281 24.79 15.52 -10.94
N VAL A 282 24.88 14.93 -9.75
CA VAL A 282 23.78 14.23 -9.08
C VAL A 282 23.56 14.87 -7.72
N THR A 283 22.32 15.16 -7.36
CA THR A 283 21.94 15.64 -6.03
C THR A 283 20.72 14.87 -5.54
N ALA A 284 20.55 14.81 -4.23
CA ALA A 284 19.37 14.20 -3.62
C ALA A 284 18.58 15.25 -2.84
N VAL A 285 17.26 15.18 -2.93
CA VAL A 285 16.35 16.00 -2.14
C VAL A 285 15.50 15.09 -1.28
N PRO A 286 15.35 15.37 0.02
CA PRO A 286 14.44 14.62 0.87
C PRO A 286 13.00 14.92 0.44
N SER A 287 12.10 13.97 0.67
CA SER A 287 10.66 14.27 0.64
C SER A 287 10.33 15.34 1.66
N PRO A 288 9.45 16.27 1.36
CA PRO A 288 8.85 17.11 2.39
C PRO A 288 8.11 16.17 3.35
N GLY A 289 8.56 16.17 4.62
CA GLY A 289 8.04 15.32 5.70
C GLY A 289 6.57 15.59 6.04
#